data_3921445716183fd43131749b5a372c40
#
_entry.id   3921445716183fd43131749b5a372c40
#
_cell.length_a   1.000
_cell.length_b   1.000
_cell.length_c   1.000
_cell.angle_alpha   90.00
_cell.angle_beta   90.00
_cell.angle_gamma   90.00
#
_symmetry.space_group_name_H-M   'P 1'
#
loop_
_entity.id
_entity.type
_entity.pdbx_description
1 polymer ?
#
loop_
_entity_poly.entity_id
_entity_poly.type
_entity_poly.pdbx_seq_one_letter_code
_entity_poly.pdbx_strand_id
1 'polypeptide(L)'
;VSRKITIVGNGEIGEEGAAAIAAADFVIRFNECRSYAASPGRTDVVAVCNTGRPAKAMLSSDTWRTHPAVMEAKEIWSVRDPEKFAGLRAPLAVSHPELGDFCDDYTSHFNAFCKDAGKEHIVVEKVIHEAVDAALATFDPAPYVVPSSGMIAITATFRRFPEVEIGLAGFSHSGWEWHPFAAERQLVDSYIANGRLTRHPADTSLSSSQGA
;
A
#
# COMPACT_ATOMS: atom_id res chain seq x y z
N VAL A 1 -10.26 -25.00 -3.89
CA VAL A 1 -9.06 -24.28 -4.39
C VAL A 1 -8.85 -23.09 -3.48
N SER A 2 -7.70 -22.99 -2.82
CA SER A 2 -7.35 -21.86 -1.97
C SER A 2 -7.22 -20.61 -2.86
N ARG A 3 -7.87 -19.51 -2.49
CA ARG A 3 -7.78 -18.22 -3.20
C ARG A 3 -6.36 -17.66 -3.07
N LYS A 4 -5.78 -17.19 -4.17
CA LYS A 4 -4.45 -16.56 -4.18
C LYS A 4 -4.59 -15.04 -4.22
N ILE A 5 -4.00 -14.35 -3.26
CA ILE A 5 -4.00 -12.90 -3.18
C ILE A 5 -2.57 -12.40 -3.35
N THR A 6 -2.36 -11.36 -4.17
CA THR A 6 -1.06 -10.71 -4.29
C THR A 6 -1.20 -9.20 -4.07
N ILE A 7 -0.41 -8.67 -3.15
CA ILE A 7 -0.28 -7.24 -2.90
C ILE A 7 0.99 -6.76 -3.59
N VAL A 8 0.84 -5.77 -4.47
CA VAL A 8 1.89 -5.31 -5.37
C VAL A 8 2.28 -3.88 -5.02
N GLY A 9 3.46 -3.73 -4.45
CA GLY A 9 4.06 -2.42 -4.17
C GLY A 9 4.53 -1.69 -5.44
N ASN A 10 5.08 -0.49 -5.23
CA ASN A 10 5.59 0.37 -6.32
C ASN A 10 7.09 0.18 -6.60
N GLY A 11 7.72 -0.82 -5.99
CA GLY A 11 9.11 -1.19 -6.22
C GLY A 11 9.29 -2.12 -7.42
N GLU A 12 10.50 -2.59 -7.57
CA GLU A 12 10.89 -3.49 -8.65
C GLU A 12 10.19 -4.87 -8.52
N ILE A 13 9.75 -5.43 -9.63
CA ILE A 13 9.09 -6.73 -9.73
C ILE A 13 10.03 -7.69 -10.45
N GLY A 14 10.44 -8.77 -9.76
CA GLY A 14 11.19 -9.86 -10.34
C GLY A 14 10.28 -10.89 -11.04
N GLU A 15 10.89 -11.87 -11.71
CA GLU A 15 10.16 -12.92 -12.46
C GLU A 15 9.18 -13.69 -11.57
N GLU A 16 9.59 -14.07 -10.35
CA GLU A 16 8.70 -14.76 -9.40
C GLU A 16 7.51 -13.89 -9.00
N GLY A 17 7.75 -12.58 -8.77
CA GLY A 17 6.70 -11.61 -8.46
C GLY A 17 5.71 -11.47 -9.62
N ALA A 18 6.20 -11.37 -10.85
CA ALA A 18 5.36 -11.31 -12.05
C ALA A 18 4.51 -12.57 -12.21
N ALA A 19 5.10 -13.75 -12.00
CA ALA A 19 4.38 -15.02 -12.04
C ALA A 19 3.30 -15.11 -10.94
N ALA A 20 3.61 -14.66 -9.73
CA ALA A 20 2.64 -14.63 -8.62
C ALA A 20 1.46 -13.68 -8.92
N ILE A 21 1.72 -12.51 -9.51
CA ILE A 21 0.68 -11.56 -9.93
C ILE A 21 -0.21 -12.21 -11.01
N ALA A 22 0.39 -12.85 -12.02
CA ALA A 22 -0.36 -13.49 -13.09
C ALA A 22 -1.23 -14.67 -12.61
N ALA A 23 -0.80 -15.37 -11.56
CA ALA A 23 -1.51 -16.50 -10.97
C ALA A 23 -2.52 -16.10 -9.87
N ALA A 24 -2.60 -14.82 -9.52
CA ALA A 24 -3.45 -14.36 -8.43
C ALA A 24 -4.93 -14.27 -8.82
N ASP A 25 -5.81 -14.64 -7.88
CA ASP A 25 -7.26 -14.48 -7.98
C ASP A 25 -7.73 -13.09 -7.53
N PHE A 26 -6.86 -12.36 -6.82
CA PHE A 26 -7.13 -11.02 -6.30
C PHE A 26 -5.83 -10.23 -6.18
N VAL A 27 -5.78 -9.05 -6.79
CA VAL A 27 -4.58 -8.20 -6.84
C VAL A 27 -4.87 -6.81 -6.30
N ILE A 28 -4.02 -6.36 -5.38
CA ILE A 28 -4.05 -5.01 -4.80
C ILE A 28 -2.80 -4.26 -5.27
N ARG A 29 -2.97 -3.05 -5.83
CA ARG A 29 -1.88 -2.13 -6.18
C ARG A 29 -2.03 -0.80 -5.45
N PHE A 30 -1.02 0.07 -5.52
CA PHE A 30 -0.98 1.31 -4.72
C PHE A 30 -0.86 2.56 -5.57
N ASN A 31 -1.62 3.59 -5.20
CA ASN A 31 -1.51 4.97 -5.68
C ASN A 31 -1.46 5.03 -7.22
N GLU A 32 -0.36 5.47 -7.79
CA GLU A 32 -0.14 5.61 -9.23
C GLU A 32 0.16 4.28 -9.95
N CYS A 33 0.17 3.15 -9.23
CA CYS A 33 0.44 1.81 -9.78
C CYS A 33 1.74 1.74 -10.60
N ARG A 34 2.83 2.37 -10.11
CA ARG A 34 4.09 2.57 -10.86
C ARG A 34 4.75 1.29 -11.37
N SER A 35 4.56 0.17 -10.67
CA SER A 35 5.08 -1.14 -11.07
C SER A 35 4.24 -1.84 -12.14
N TYR A 36 3.10 -1.27 -12.57
CA TYR A 36 2.19 -1.92 -13.52
C TYR A 36 2.84 -2.23 -14.87
N ALA A 37 3.68 -1.35 -15.40
CA ALA A 37 4.35 -1.56 -16.68
C ALA A 37 5.30 -2.78 -16.66
N ALA A 38 5.92 -3.08 -15.50
CA ALA A 38 6.80 -4.25 -15.34
C ALA A 38 6.01 -5.56 -15.19
N SER A 39 4.78 -5.49 -14.69
CA SER A 39 3.90 -6.66 -14.55
C SER A 39 2.45 -6.23 -14.77
N PRO A 40 2.05 -6.02 -16.04
CA PRO A 40 0.68 -5.66 -16.37
C PRO A 40 -0.28 -6.82 -16.08
N GLY A 41 -1.56 -6.53 -16.01
CA GLY A 41 -2.62 -7.51 -15.81
C GLY A 41 -3.50 -7.17 -14.62
N ARG A 42 -4.17 -8.17 -14.09
CA ARG A 42 -5.24 -8.06 -13.10
C ARG A 42 -4.97 -7.02 -12.00
N THR A 43 -5.98 -6.19 -11.77
CA THR A 43 -6.04 -5.27 -10.63
C THR A 43 -7.48 -5.24 -10.11
N ASP A 44 -7.70 -5.76 -8.92
CA ASP A 44 -9.04 -5.76 -8.30
C ASP A 44 -9.21 -4.52 -7.41
N VAL A 45 -8.13 -4.08 -6.78
CA VAL A 45 -8.10 -2.94 -5.85
C VAL A 45 -6.94 -2.00 -6.18
N VAL A 46 -7.20 -0.69 -6.15
CA VAL A 46 -6.15 0.31 -5.99
C VAL A 46 -6.29 0.93 -4.60
N ALA A 47 -5.31 0.68 -3.75
CA ALA A 47 -5.20 1.27 -2.42
C ALA A 47 -4.52 2.64 -2.52
N VAL A 48 -5.22 3.70 -2.16
CA VAL A 48 -4.78 5.08 -2.34
C VAL A 48 -4.50 5.78 -1.01
N CYS A 49 -3.42 6.53 -0.98
CA CYS A 49 -3.20 7.54 0.04
C CYS A 49 -4.20 8.68 -0.20
N ASN A 50 -5.25 8.75 0.61
CA ASN A 50 -6.37 9.69 0.42
C ASN A 50 -6.20 11.02 1.15
N THR A 51 -4.99 11.34 1.62
CA THR A 51 -4.69 12.64 2.25
C THR A 51 -3.45 13.29 1.63
N GLY A 52 -3.37 14.61 1.75
CA GLY A 52 -2.20 15.41 1.38
C GLY A 52 -1.89 15.44 -0.11
N ARG A 53 -0.62 15.70 -0.42
CA ARG A 53 -0.12 15.88 -1.81
C ARG A 53 -0.35 14.68 -2.71
N PRO A 54 -0.14 13.42 -2.27
CA PRO A 54 -0.40 12.27 -3.14
C PRO A 54 -1.85 12.17 -3.59
N ALA A 55 -2.80 12.38 -2.67
CA ALA A 55 -4.22 12.37 -2.99
C ALA A 55 -4.59 13.45 -4.01
N LYS A 56 -4.13 14.69 -3.74
CA LYS A 56 -4.35 15.84 -4.63
C LYS A 56 -3.79 15.57 -6.02
N ALA A 57 -2.58 15.03 -6.12
CA ALA A 57 -1.93 14.73 -7.39
C ALA A 57 -2.72 13.69 -8.20
N MET A 58 -3.12 12.57 -7.60
CA MET A 58 -3.92 11.53 -8.27
C MET A 58 -5.26 12.08 -8.78
N LEU A 59 -5.99 12.79 -7.94
CA LEU A 59 -7.31 13.33 -8.29
C LEU A 59 -7.26 14.43 -9.36
N SER A 60 -6.13 15.13 -9.49
CA SER A 60 -5.91 16.16 -10.51
C SER A 60 -5.33 15.60 -11.81
N SER A 61 -5.05 14.30 -11.89
CA SER A 61 -4.37 13.66 -13.01
C SER A 61 -5.34 12.83 -13.85
N ASP A 62 -5.57 13.24 -15.08
CA ASP A 62 -6.31 12.42 -16.05
C ASP A 62 -5.55 11.11 -16.35
N THR A 63 -4.23 11.15 -16.36
CA THR A 63 -3.39 9.95 -16.53
C THR A 63 -3.65 8.91 -15.45
N TRP A 64 -3.84 9.32 -14.19
CA TRP A 64 -4.19 8.40 -13.12
C TRP A 64 -5.59 7.82 -13.33
N ARG A 65 -6.58 8.66 -13.65
CA ARG A 65 -7.98 8.23 -13.86
C ARG A 65 -8.14 7.25 -15.00
N THR A 66 -7.31 7.38 -16.03
CA THR A 66 -7.32 6.53 -17.24
C THR A 66 -6.25 5.43 -17.20
N HIS A 67 -5.49 5.32 -16.10
CA HIS A 67 -4.47 4.28 -15.95
C HIS A 67 -5.12 2.89 -16.01
N PRO A 68 -4.58 1.92 -16.79
CA PRO A 68 -5.19 0.59 -16.96
C PRO A 68 -5.55 -0.10 -15.66
N ALA A 69 -4.64 -0.09 -14.67
CA ALA A 69 -4.91 -0.67 -13.36
C ALA A 69 -6.07 0.00 -12.63
N VAL A 70 -6.18 1.34 -12.72
CA VAL A 70 -7.27 2.10 -12.10
C VAL A 70 -8.59 1.84 -12.81
N MET A 71 -8.56 1.76 -14.15
CA MET A 71 -9.74 1.44 -14.95
C MET A 71 -10.28 0.03 -14.68
N GLU A 72 -9.40 -0.96 -14.56
CA GLU A 72 -9.74 -2.35 -14.29
C GLU A 72 -10.22 -2.59 -12.85
N ALA A 73 -9.67 -1.87 -11.88
CA ALA A 73 -9.99 -2.05 -10.47
C ALA A 73 -11.50 -1.91 -10.20
N LYS A 74 -12.04 -2.84 -9.44
CA LYS A 74 -13.44 -2.80 -8.99
C LYS A 74 -13.60 -1.98 -7.71
N GLU A 75 -12.53 -1.87 -6.93
CA GLU A 75 -12.52 -1.21 -5.63
C GLU A 75 -11.40 -0.18 -5.56
N ILE A 76 -11.65 0.93 -4.90
CA ILE A 76 -10.65 1.90 -4.45
C ILE A 76 -10.65 1.89 -2.93
N TRP A 77 -9.51 1.60 -2.32
CA TRP A 77 -9.36 1.64 -0.87
C TRP A 77 -8.66 2.93 -0.46
N SER A 78 -9.36 3.81 0.24
CA SER A 78 -8.76 4.93 0.96
C SER A 78 -8.08 4.39 2.21
N VAL A 79 -6.73 4.36 2.23
CA VAL A 79 -5.98 3.68 3.30
C VAL A 79 -5.83 4.51 4.57
N ARG A 80 -6.28 5.76 4.58
CA ARG A 80 -6.18 6.66 5.72
C ARG A 80 -7.56 6.96 6.28
N ASP A 81 -7.77 6.63 7.55
CA ASP A 81 -9.01 6.93 8.27
C ASP A 81 -9.13 8.44 8.51
N PRO A 82 -10.21 9.10 8.05
CA PRO A 82 -10.36 10.55 8.16
C PRO A 82 -10.33 11.08 9.60
N GLU A 83 -10.92 10.36 10.55
CA GLU A 83 -10.95 10.77 11.97
C GLU A 83 -9.54 10.71 12.58
N LYS A 84 -8.81 9.60 12.36
CA LYS A 84 -7.44 9.45 12.83
C LYS A 84 -6.55 10.56 12.28
N PHE A 85 -6.64 10.85 10.98
CA PHE A 85 -5.80 11.85 10.33
C PHE A 85 -6.19 13.29 10.68
N ALA A 86 -7.46 13.57 10.92
CA ALA A 86 -7.90 14.85 11.49
C ALA A 86 -7.28 15.08 12.88
N GLY A 87 -7.24 14.02 13.71
CA GLY A 87 -6.61 14.06 15.03
C GLY A 87 -5.10 14.29 15.02
N LEU A 88 -4.40 13.92 13.95
CA LEU A 88 -2.95 14.15 13.80
C LEU A 88 -2.59 15.60 13.46
N ARG A 89 -3.51 16.40 12.93
CA ARG A 89 -3.22 17.75 12.44
C ARG A 89 -2.59 18.66 13.50
N ALA A 90 -3.16 18.72 14.68
CA ALA A 90 -2.66 19.61 15.73
C ALA A 90 -1.29 19.16 16.29
N PRO A 91 -1.06 17.89 16.63
CA PRO A 91 0.28 17.42 17.00
C PRO A 91 1.33 17.65 15.91
N LEU A 92 1.02 17.38 14.64
CA LEU A 92 1.95 17.55 13.52
C LEU A 92 2.28 19.02 13.27
N ALA A 93 1.35 19.95 13.46
CA ALA A 93 1.62 21.39 13.33
C ALA A 93 2.72 21.87 14.29
N VAL A 94 2.92 21.16 15.41
CA VAL A 94 3.97 21.46 16.39
C VAL A 94 5.26 20.70 16.08
N SER A 95 5.17 19.39 15.82
CA SER A 95 6.33 18.52 15.65
C SER A 95 6.92 18.56 14.23
N HIS A 96 6.10 18.74 13.21
CA HIS A 96 6.43 18.69 11.79
C HIS A 96 5.67 19.76 11.01
N PRO A 97 5.96 21.06 11.22
CA PRO A 97 5.22 22.16 10.59
C PRO A 97 5.30 22.14 9.05
N GLU A 98 6.33 21.50 8.47
CA GLU A 98 6.48 21.28 7.03
C GLU A 98 5.43 20.32 6.44
N LEU A 99 4.73 19.55 7.27
CA LEU A 99 3.66 18.64 6.90
C LEU A 99 2.25 19.27 7.00
N GLY A 100 2.14 20.59 6.80
CA GLY A 100 0.88 21.32 7.00
C GLY A 100 -0.30 20.82 6.17
N ASP A 101 -0.06 20.28 4.97
CA ASP A 101 -1.05 19.70 4.06
C ASP A 101 -1.23 18.17 4.20
N PHE A 102 -0.44 17.53 5.06
CA PHE A 102 -0.42 16.06 5.20
C PHE A 102 -1.78 15.46 5.59
N CYS A 103 -2.53 16.17 6.42
CA CYS A 103 -3.85 15.75 6.90
C CYS A 103 -5.01 16.32 6.06
N ASP A 104 -4.74 16.95 4.91
CA ASP A 104 -5.82 17.42 4.04
C ASP A 104 -6.56 16.21 3.47
N ASP A 105 -7.84 16.07 3.79
CA ASP A 105 -8.64 14.90 3.48
C ASP A 105 -9.31 15.01 2.11
N TYR A 106 -9.08 14.01 1.26
CA TYR A 106 -9.68 13.87 -0.07
C TYR A 106 -10.59 12.65 -0.19
N THR A 107 -10.97 12.01 0.92
CA THR A 107 -11.81 10.80 0.94
C THR A 107 -13.12 11.00 0.18
N SER A 108 -13.77 12.15 0.36
CA SER A 108 -15.01 12.47 -0.35
C SER A 108 -14.83 12.59 -1.87
N HIS A 109 -13.66 13.05 -2.33
CA HIS A 109 -13.32 13.16 -3.75
C HIS A 109 -13.09 11.77 -4.38
N PHE A 110 -12.41 10.86 -3.66
CA PHE A 110 -12.30 9.46 -4.11
C PHE A 110 -13.65 8.77 -4.14
N ASN A 111 -14.53 9.04 -3.16
CA ASN A 111 -15.89 8.51 -3.17
C ASN A 111 -16.69 9.01 -4.39
N ALA A 112 -16.58 10.29 -4.74
CA ALA A 112 -17.21 10.85 -5.95
C ALA A 112 -16.66 10.18 -7.22
N PHE A 113 -15.33 10.08 -7.34
CA PHE A 113 -14.69 9.37 -8.45
C PHE A 113 -15.21 7.93 -8.59
N CYS A 114 -15.31 7.18 -7.48
CA CYS A 114 -15.80 5.81 -7.50
C CYS A 114 -17.26 5.72 -7.97
N LYS A 115 -18.12 6.62 -7.50
CA LYS A 115 -19.53 6.69 -7.96
C LYS A 115 -19.62 6.93 -9.45
N ASP A 116 -18.84 7.88 -9.97
CA ASP A 116 -18.85 8.22 -11.40
C ASP A 116 -18.29 7.07 -12.26
N ALA A 117 -17.30 6.34 -11.75
CA ALA A 117 -16.66 5.22 -12.42
C ALA A 117 -17.32 3.86 -12.17
N GLY A 118 -18.41 3.80 -11.40
CA GLY A 118 -19.09 2.53 -11.06
C GLY A 118 -18.24 1.57 -10.22
N LYS A 119 -17.39 2.11 -9.34
CA LYS A 119 -16.50 1.35 -8.46
C LYS A 119 -16.98 1.39 -7.01
N GLU A 120 -16.61 0.35 -6.23
CA GLU A 120 -16.79 0.37 -4.78
C GLU A 120 -15.70 1.23 -4.12
N HIS A 121 -16.10 2.06 -3.16
CA HIS A 121 -15.19 2.84 -2.34
C HIS A 121 -15.17 2.31 -0.91
N ILE A 122 -13.99 1.89 -0.44
CA ILE A 122 -13.78 1.39 0.92
C ILE A 122 -12.81 2.32 1.64
N VAL A 123 -13.17 2.75 2.84
CA VAL A 123 -12.26 3.49 3.74
C VAL A 123 -11.74 2.51 4.78
N VAL A 124 -10.42 2.39 4.89
CA VAL A 124 -9.80 1.53 5.90
C VAL A 124 -10.00 2.15 7.27
N GLU A 125 -10.67 1.42 8.15
CA GLU A 125 -11.11 1.89 9.46
C GLU A 125 -9.93 2.14 10.41
N LYS A 126 -10.11 3.09 11.33
CA LYS A 126 -9.17 3.45 12.40
C LYS A 126 -8.65 2.25 13.19
N VAL A 127 -9.49 1.26 13.47
CA VAL A 127 -9.10 0.04 14.18
C VAL A 127 -7.99 -0.76 13.48
N ILE A 128 -7.90 -0.68 12.15
CA ILE A 128 -6.79 -1.30 11.40
C ILE A 128 -5.48 -0.55 11.69
N HIS A 129 -5.52 0.78 11.69
CA HIS A 129 -4.36 1.61 12.03
C HIS A 129 -3.86 1.33 13.45
N GLU A 130 -4.79 1.25 14.41
CA GLU A 130 -4.47 0.93 15.81
C GLU A 130 -3.84 -0.46 15.95
N ALA A 131 -4.34 -1.45 15.21
CA ALA A 131 -3.76 -2.78 15.17
C ALA A 131 -2.34 -2.79 14.58
N VAL A 132 -2.09 -1.99 13.53
CA VAL A 132 -0.75 -1.85 12.96
C VAL A 132 0.19 -1.17 13.94
N ASP A 133 -0.20 -0.05 14.54
CA ASP A 133 0.61 0.67 15.52
C ASP A 133 0.97 -0.24 16.72
N ALA A 134 0.00 -1.02 17.23
CA ALA A 134 0.22 -1.98 18.30
C ALA A 134 1.20 -3.11 17.91
N ALA A 135 1.07 -3.64 16.68
CA ALA A 135 1.98 -4.67 16.18
C ALA A 135 3.41 -4.12 15.98
N LEU A 136 3.55 -2.92 15.43
CA LEU A 136 4.85 -2.26 15.25
C LEU A 136 5.54 -1.95 16.57
N ALA A 137 4.78 -1.57 17.61
CA ALA A 137 5.34 -1.28 18.93
C ALA A 137 6.14 -2.45 19.51
N THR A 138 5.86 -3.69 19.11
CA THR A 138 6.62 -4.88 19.56
C THR A 138 8.07 -4.92 19.03
N PHE A 139 8.39 -4.10 18.03
CA PHE A 139 9.72 -3.99 17.40
C PHE A 139 10.46 -2.71 17.78
N ASP A 140 9.97 -1.99 18.77
CA ASP A 140 10.59 -0.74 19.28
C ASP A 140 10.97 0.24 18.14
N PRO A 141 9.98 0.69 17.33
CA PRO A 141 10.26 1.54 16.18
C PRO A 141 10.82 2.89 16.62
N ALA A 142 11.76 3.43 15.85
CA ALA A 142 12.13 4.85 15.97
C ALA A 142 10.88 5.73 15.80
N PRO A 143 10.87 6.97 16.32
CA PRO A 143 9.74 7.88 16.15
C PRO A 143 9.32 7.98 14.68
N TYR A 144 8.03 7.86 14.42
CA TYR A 144 7.45 7.94 13.08
C TYR A 144 6.12 8.71 13.10
N VAL A 145 5.67 9.16 11.94
CA VAL A 145 4.40 9.87 11.82
C VAL A 145 3.24 8.89 11.64
N VAL A 146 3.33 8.01 10.67
CA VAL A 146 2.32 6.98 10.39
C VAL A 146 2.96 5.75 9.76
N PRO A 147 2.34 4.57 9.89
CA PRO A 147 2.71 3.39 9.09
C PRO A 147 2.51 3.64 7.58
N SER A 148 3.24 2.91 6.76
CA SER A 148 3.09 3.00 5.32
C SER A 148 1.71 2.49 4.85
N SER A 149 1.26 3.00 3.71
CA SER A 149 0.03 2.49 3.05
C SER A 149 0.11 0.99 2.78
N GLY A 150 1.32 0.48 2.50
CA GLY A 150 1.56 -0.95 2.32
C GLY A 150 1.23 -1.75 3.56
N MET A 151 1.71 -1.32 4.73
CA MET A 151 1.46 -2.03 5.99
C MET A 151 -0.01 -1.99 6.39
N ILE A 152 -0.67 -0.86 6.19
CA ILE A 152 -2.12 -0.71 6.44
C ILE A 152 -2.91 -1.65 5.53
N ALA A 153 -2.59 -1.71 4.23
CA ALA A 153 -3.29 -2.58 3.28
C ALA A 153 -3.05 -4.07 3.56
N ILE A 154 -1.84 -4.49 3.97
CA ILE A 154 -1.56 -5.86 4.40
C ILE A 154 -2.49 -6.24 5.54
N THR A 155 -2.57 -5.41 6.58
CA THR A 155 -3.40 -5.69 7.76
C THR A 155 -4.90 -5.69 7.42
N ALA A 156 -5.36 -4.76 6.58
CA ALA A 156 -6.74 -4.74 6.08
C ALA A 156 -7.06 -6.00 5.27
N THR A 157 -6.11 -6.49 4.47
CA THR A 157 -6.26 -7.72 3.70
C THR A 157 -6.34 -8.94 4.61
N PHE A 158 -5.52 -9.03 5.65
CA PHE A 158 -5.63 -10.09 6.66
C PHE A 158 -6.98 -10.14 7.34
N ARG A 159 -7.54 -8.97 7.65
CA ARG A 159 -8.88 -8.90 8.26
C ARG A 159 -9.98 -9.37 7.31
N ARG A 160 -9.87 -9.00 6.04
CA ARG A 160 -10.86 -9.39 5.01
C ARG A 160 -10.74 -10.86 4.60
N PHE A 161 -9.52 -11.42 4.63
CA PHE A 161 -9.21 -12.77 4.19
C PHE A 161 -8.32 -13.50 5.23
N PRO A 162 -8.88 -13.87 6.39
CA PRO A 162 -8.10 -14.35 7.54
C PRO A 162 -7.36 -15.67 7.30
N GLU A 163 -7.87 -16.52 6.44
CA GLU A 163 -7.35 -17.88 6.19
C GLU A 163 -6.54 -18.00 4.88
N VAL A 164 -6.21 -16.87 4.24
CA VAL A 164 -5.54 -16.87 2.94
C VAL A 164 -4.09 -16.44 3.10
N GLU A 165 -3.18 -17.19 2.49
CA GLU A 165 -1.80 -16.76 2.30
C GLU A 165 -1.73 -15.66 1.25
N ILE A 166 -0.96 -14.62 1.54
CA ILE A 166 -0.85 -13.43 0.72
C ILE A 166 0.57 -13.30 0.17
N GLY A 167 0.70 -13.19 -1.15
CA GLY A 167 1.95 -12.87 -1.82
C GLY A 167 2.24 -11.36 -1.79
N LEU A 168 3.49 -10.99 -1.56
CA LEU A 168 4.01 -9.62 -1.67
C LEU A 168 5.02 -9.53 -2.80
N ALA A 169 4.81 -8.59 -3.74
CA ALA A 169 5.75 -8.27 -4.80
C ALA A 169 6.01 -6.76 -4.84
N GLY A 170 7.23 -6.32 -5.16
CA GLY A 170 7.57 -4.90 -5.26
C GLY A 170 7.59 -4.14 -3.93
N PHE A 171 7.87 -4.82 -2.82
CA PHE A 171 8.00 -4.19 -1.50
C PHE A 171 9.47 -4.01 -1.13
N SER A 172 9.97 -2.76 -1.16
CA SER A 172 11.34 -2.41 -0.80
C SER A 172 11.51 -2.03 0.67
N HIS A 173 10.42 -1.72 1.38
CA HIS A 173 10.43 -1.09 2.72
C HIS A 173 11.37 0.12 2.75
N SER A 174 11.22 1.01 1.79
CA SER A 174 11.96 2.25 1.65
C SER A 174 11.07 3.34 1.05
N GLY A 175 11.40 4.59 1.30
CA GLY A 175 10.65 5.73 0.79
C GLY A 175 10.63 6.89 1.76
N TRP A 176 9.46 7.39 2.12
CA TRP A 176 9.31 8.54 3.00
C TRP A 176 9.85 8.27 4.41
N GLU A 177 10.75 9.12 4.87
CA GLU A 177 11.54 8.94 6.10
C GLU A 177 10.71 8.82 7.40
N TRP A 178 9.48 9.34 7.40
CA TRP A 178 8.59 9.28 8.57
C TRP A 178 7.69 8.03 8.62
N HIS A 179 7.97 7.03 7.77
CA HIS A 179 7.43 5.69 7.93
C HIS A 179 8.40 4.79 8.71
N PRO A 180 7.91 3.91 9.59
CA PRO A 180 8.77 3.02 10.39
C PRO A 180 9.25 1.79 9.60
N PHE A 181 9.86 1.97 8.44
CA PHE A 181 10.18 0.88 7.49
C PHE A 181 11.02 -0.24 8.08
N ALA A 182 11.92 0.06 9.03
CA ALA A 182 12.71 -0.98 9.70
C ALA A 182 11.82 -1.94 10.53
N ALA A 183 10.89 -1.38 11.31
CA ALA A 183 9.93 -2.16 12.09
C ALA A 183 8.88 -2.84 11.19
N GLU A 184 8.43 -2.18 10.12
CA GLU A 184 7.53 -2.78 9.15
C GLU A 184 8.15 -4.01 8.47
N ARG A 185 9.44 -3.95 8.14
CA ARG A 185 10.17 -5.10 7.59
C ARG A 185 10.19 -6.26 8.57
N GLN A 186 10.53 -6.00 9.85
CA GLN A 186 10.54 -7.04 10.88
C GLN A 186 9.15 -7.65 11.10
N LEU A 187 8.11 -6.83 11.08
CA LEU A 187 6.73 -7.29 11.20
C LEU A 187 6.32 -8.18 10.00
N VAL A 188 6.66 -7.77 8.79
CA VAL A 188 6.43 -8.57 7.57
C VAL A 188 7.22 -9.87 7.62
N ASP A 189 8.48 -9.86 8.06
CA ASP A 189 9.30 -11.07 8.21
C ASP A 189 8.70 -12.01 9.26
N SER A 190 8.09 -11.50 10.33
CA SER A 190 7.36 -12.32 11.30
C SER A 190 6.11 -12.98 10.67
N TYR A 191 5.38 -12.28 9.82
CA TYR A 191 4.23 -12.86 9.10
C TYR A 191 4.66 -13.94 8.10
N ILE A 192 5.82 -13.77 7.46
CA ILE A 192 6.41 -14.78 6.58
C ILE A 192 6.80 -16.03 7.39
N ALA A 193 7.49 -15.85 8.52
CA ALA A 193 7.86 -16.94 9.39
C ALA A 193 6.65 -17.75 9.92
N ASN A 194 5.50 -17.10 10.06
CA ASN A 194 4.25 -17.72 10.48
C ASN A 194 3.40 -18.27 9.30
N GLY A 195 3.93 -18.24 8.07
CA GLY A 195 3.24 -18.77 6.88
C GLY A 195 2.03 -17.94 6.42
N ARG A 196 1.89 -16.69 6.86
CA ARG A 196 0.79 -15.80 6.46
C ARG A 196 1.11 -14.95 5.24
N LEU A 197 2.39 -14.71 4.97
CA LEU A 197 2.88 -13.97 3.82
C LEU A 197 3.96 -14.78 3.09
N THR A 198 4.02 -14.61 1.78
CA THR A 198 5.16 -15.02 0.95
C THR A 198 5.71 -13.78 0.27
N ARG A 199 7.01 -13.52 0.38
CA ARG A 199 7.67 -12.42 -0.33
C ARG A 199 8.26 -12.94 -1.63
N HIS A 200 7.93 -12.25 -2.74
CA HIS A 200 8.55 -12.45 -4.04
C HIS A 200 9.60 -11.34 -4.24
N PRO A 201 10.91 -11.65 -4.17
CA PRO A 201 11.95 -10.66 -4.28
C PRO A 201 12.02 -10.05 -5.69
N ALA A 202 12.65 -8.89 -5.81
CA ALA A 202 13.14 -8.38 -7.08
C ALA A 202 14.28 -9.30 -7.58
N ASP A 203 14.46 -9.38 -8.89
CA ASP A 203 15.57 -10.12 -9.45
C ASP A 203 16.90 -9.51 -8.99
N THR A 204 17.78 -10.35 -8.45
CA THR A 204 19.13 -9.91 -8.11
C THR A 204 19.82 -9.65 -9.44
N SER A 205 19.97 -8.39 -9.83
CA SER A 205 20.85 -8.04 -10.95
C SER A 205 22.23 -8.61 -10.62
N LEU A 206 22.66 -9.62 -11.34
CA LEU A 206 24.04 -10.06 -11.37
C LEU A 206 24.84 -8.85 -11.87
N SER A 207 25.36 -8.07 -10.94
CA SER A 207 26.45 -7.14 -11.19
C SER A 207 27.64 -8.00 -11.65
N SER A 208 27.66 -8.29 -12.96
CA SER A 208 28.83 -8.84 -13.60
C SER A 208 29.93 -7.78 -13.53
N SER A 209 30.72 -7.84 -12.46
CA SER A 209 32.07 -7.30 -12.47
C SER A 209 32.86 -8.08 -13.53
N GLN A 210 32.85 -7.61 -14.76
CA GLN A 210 33.92 -7.91 -15.68
C GLN A 210 35.10 -7.02 -15.30
N GLY A 211 35.97 -7.53 -14.42
CA GLY A 211 37.32 -7.12 -14.33
C GLY A 211 38.11 -7.77 -15.48
N ALA A 212 38.72 -6.95 -16.25
CA ALA A 212 39.90 -7.28 -17.04
C ALA A 212 40.84 -6.05 -16.99
#